data_cb432d750828788c062bbf4a19330a7e
#
_entry.id   cb432d750828788c062bbf4a19330a7e
#
_cell.length_a   1.000
_cell.length_b   1.000
_cell.length_c   1.000
_cell.angle_alpha   90.00
_cell.angle_beta   90.00
_cell.angle_gamma   90.00
#
_symmetry.space_group_name_H-M   'P 1'
#
loop_
_entity.id
_entity.type
_entity.pdbx_description
1 polymer ?
#
loop_
_entity_poly.entity_id
_entity_poly.type
_entity_poly.pdbx_seq_one_letter_code
_entity_poly.pdbx_strand_id
1 'polypeptide(L)'
;MNYGRVKREIERRQFVSALGMSGWKTNRIALFLGAISSPFLGLLAVFDTERSPQTHLLFVLLFFPLMVAYVLVNNRVHGIVSEHLRSTSQSSDVLALAERSLRLKTAIAKVLIFFVALYLPVGMSLVTDWYDYRNDVTIHTFRAVCQHICVVCLMCYFGTFFLDFGDLTMTIIQYED
;
A
#
# COMPACT_ATOMS: atom_id res chain seq x y z
N MET A 1 -21.99 -22.20 -25.91
CA MET A 1 -20.59 -22.02 -25.46
C MET A 1 -20.46 -20.57 -25.03
N ASN A 2 -20.17 -20.30 -23.75
CA ASN A 2 -20.34 -18.97 -23.19
C ASN A 2 -19.12 -18.07 -23.54
N TYR A 3 -19.24 -17.28 -24.61
CA TYR A 3 -18.20 -16.40 -25.18
C TYR A 3 -17.54 -15.50 -24.13
N GLY A 4 -18.33 -14.99 -23.17
CA GLY A 4 -17.82 -14.16 -22.09
C GLY A 4 -16.89 -14.89 -21.10
N ARG A 5 -17.04 -16.22 -20.94
CA ARG A 5 -16.14 -17.03 -20.11
C ARG A 5 -14.79 -17.26 -20.80
N VAL A 6 -14.81 -17.52 -22.08
CA VAL A 6 -13.60 -17.73 -22.88
C VAL A 6 -12.78 -16.45 -22.96
N LYS A 7 -13.44 -15.30 -23.18
CA LYS A 7 -12.76 -13.98 -23.21
C LYS A 7 -12.08 -13.65 -21.87
N ARG A 8 -12.79 -13.81 -20.75
CA ARG A 8 -12.21 -13.60 -19.41
C ARG A 8 -11.02 -14.51 -19.12
N GLU A 9 -11.08 -15.76 -19.53
CA GLU A 9 -9.96 -16.70 -19.34
C GLU A 9 -8.75 -16.32 -20.20
N ILE A 10 -8.97 -15.82 -21.43
CA ILE A 10 -7.90 -15.32 -22.30
C ILE A 10 -7.28 -14.05 -21.69
N GLU A 11 -8.07 -13.08 -21.24
CA GLU A 11 -7.60 -11.86 -20.60
C GLU A 11 -6.83 -12.17 -19.30
N ARG A 12 -7.34 -13.08 -18.47
CA ARG A 12 -6.65 -13.58 -17.28
C ARG A 12 -5.31 -14.23 -17.61
N ARG A 13 -5.26 -15.07 -18.65
CA ARG A 13 -4.02 -15.71 -19.10
C ARG A 13 -3.04 -14.69 -19.66
N GLN A 14 -3.53 -13.70 -20.40
CA GLN A 14 -2.70 -12.61 -20.91
C GLN A 14 -2.14 -11.77 -19.76
N PHE A 15 -2.95 -11.42 -18.75
CA PHE A 15 -2.50 -10.71 -17.55
C PHE A 15 -1.46 -11.52 -16.76
N VAL A 16 -1.69 -12.82 -16.57
CA VAL A 16 -0.74 -13.72 -15.90
C VAL A 16 0.55 -13.88 -16.71
N SER A 17 0.45 -13.98 -18.04
CA SER A 17 1.63 -14.03 -18.92
C SER A 17 2.39 -12.72 -18.95
N ALA A 18 1.68 -11.59 -18.88
CA ALA A 18 2.22 -10.24 -18.82
C ALA A 18 3.05 -9.99 -17.56
N LEU A 19 2.55 -10.43 -16.41
CA LEU A 19 3.31 -10.34 -15.16
C LEU A 19 4.62 -11.15 -15.24
N GLY A 20 4.69 -12.17 -16.07
CA GLY A 20 5.83 -13.06 -16.14
C GLY A 20 6.15 -13.68 -14.77
N MET A 21 7.19 -14.51 -14.74
CA MET A 21 7.60 -15.16 -13.47
C MET A 21 8.11 -14.16 -12.43
N SER A 22 8.69 -13.05 -12.85
CA SER A 22 9.18 -11.97 -11.95
C SER A 22 8.04 -11.20 -11.32
N GLY A 23 7.04 -10.76 -12.08
CA GLY A 23 5.87 -10.05 -11.57
C GLY A 23 5.01 -10.90 -10.64
N TRP A 24 4.86 -12.18 -10.93
CA TRP A 24 4.17 -13.13 -10.06
C TRP A 24 4.84 -13.25 -8.68
N LYS A 25 6.17 -13.43 -8.66
CA LYS A 25 6.94 -13.46 -7.40
C LYS A 25 6.77 -12.15 -6.63
N THR A 26 6.89 -11.00 -7.29
CA THR A 26 6.74 -9.68 -6.69
C THR A 26 5.34 -9.50 -6.08
N ASN A 27 4.29 -9.92 -6.78
CA ASN A 27 2.92 -9.85 -6.27
C ASN A 27 2.71 -10.76 -5.03
N ARG A 28 3.30 -11.96 -5.01
CA ARG A 28 3.24 -12.84 -3.82
C ARG A 28 3.94 -12.21 -2.62
N ILE A 29 5.06 -11.51 -2.83
CA ILE A 29 5.74 -10.78 -1.76
C ILE A 29 4.85 -9.65 -1.24
N ALA A 30 4.19 -8.89 -2.12
CA ALA A 30 3.25 -7.85 -1.71
C ALA A 30 2.11 -8.43 -0.87
N LEU A 31 1.47 -9.51 -1.31
CA LEU A 31 0.41 -10.19 -0.57
C LEU A 31 0.89 -10.67 0.82
N PHE A 32 2.08 -11.24 0.90
CA PHE A 32 2.66 -11.69 2.15
C PHE A 32 2.93 -10.54 3.12
N LEU A 33 3.50 -9.43 2.63
CA LEU A 33 3.74 -8.23 3.45
C LEU A 33 2.43 -7.63 3.95
N GLY A 34 1.40 -7.53 3.10
CA GLY A 34 0.07 -7.07 3.49
C GLY A 34 -0.58 -7.98 4.54
N ALA A 35 -0.49 -9.30 4.36
CA ALA A 35 -1.04 -10.28 5.30
C ALA A 35 -0.34 -10.24 6.67
N ILE A 36 1.00 -10.08 6.70
CA ILE A 36 1.75 -9.98 7.96
C ILE A 36 1.51 -8.64 8.66
N SER A 37 1.34 -7.54 7.93
CA SER A 37 1.12 -6.23 8.54
C SER A 37 -0.28 -6.08 9.16
N SER A 38 -1.28 -6.79 8.62
CA SER A 38 -2.68 -6.68 9.06
C SER A 38 -2.90 -6.99 10.56
N PRO A 39 -2.33 -8.07 11.16
CA PRO A 39 -2.46 -8.32 12.59
C PRO A 39 -1.92 -7.19 13.47
N PHE A 40 -0.82 -6.54 13.06
CA PHE A 40 -0.26 -5.43 13.83
C PHE A 40 -1.18 -4.22 13.87
N LEU A 41 -1.94 -3.96 12.82
CA LEU A 41 -2.98 -2.92 12.85
C LEU A 41 -4.08 -3.25 13.88
N GLY A 42 -4.51 -4.50 13.94
CA GLY A 42 -5.46 -4.97 14.97
C GLY A 42 -4.91 -4.83 16.38
N LEU A 43 -3.65 -5.19 16.58
CA LEU A 43 -2.97 -5.07 17.88
C LEU A 43 -2.79 -3.60 18.30
N LEU A 44 -2.55 -2.69 17.35
CA LEU A 44 -2.51 -1.25 17.62
C LEU A 44 -3.85 -0.70 18.14
N ALA A 45 -4.96 -1.27 17.71
CA ALA A 45 -6.29 -0.89 18.20
C ALA A 45 -6.59 -1.43 19.61
N VAL A 46 -5.99 -2.57 19.97
CA VAL A 46 -6.19 -3.22 21.28
C VAL A 46 -5.29 -2.60 22.36
N PHE A 47 -4.02 -2.36 22.02
CA PHE A 47 -3.05 -1.79 22.96
C PHE A 47 -3.00 -0.27 22.78
N ASP A 48 -3.70 0.44 23.66
CA ASP A 48 -3.71 1.89 23.63
C ASP A 48 -2.40 2.49 24.22
N THR A 49 -2.18 3.75 23.87
CA THR A 49 -0.96 4.49 24.27
C THR A 49 -0.97 4.82 25.78
N GLU A 50 -2.12 4.87 26.42
CA GLU A 50 -2.23 5.21 27.85
C GLU A 50 -1.91 4.03 28.74
N ARG A 51 -2.47 2.85 28.43
CA ARG A 51 -2.32 1.65 29.26
C ARG A 51 -1.07 0.85 28.98
N SER A 52 -0.62 0.82 27.72
CA SER A 52 0.52 0.01 27.30
C SER A 52 1.39 0.72 26.26
N PRO A 53 2.02 1.87 26.62
CA PRO A 53 2.72 2.72 25.66
C PRO A 53 3.87 2.02 24.95
N GLN A 54 4.63 1.17 25.63
CA GLN A 54 5.75 0.43 25.04
C GLN A 54 5.27 -0.63 24.03
N THR A 55 4.21 -1.38 24.39
CA THR A 55 3.63 -2.40 23.53
C THR A 55 2.99 -1.76 22.30
N HIS A 56 2.24 -0.67 22.48
CA HIS A 56 1.68 0.10 21.37
C HIS A 56 2.78 0.56 20.42
N LEU A 57 3.84 1.15 20.95
CA LEU A 57 4.97 1.62 20.16
C LEU A 57 5.68 0.50 19.40
N LEU A 58 5.88 -0.67 20.04
CA LEU A 58 6.46 -1.83 19.37
C LEU A 58 5.65 -2.21 18.13
N PHE A 59 4.31 -2.26 18.23
CA PHE A 59 3.47 -2.58 17.08
C PHE A 59 3.48 -1.49 16.01
N VAL A 60 3.58 -0.22 16.39
CA VAL A 60 3.77 0.88 15.44
C VAL A 60 5.08 0.72 14.67
N LEU A 61 6.18 0.41 15.37
CA LEU A 61 7.50 0.20 14.78
C LEU A 61 7.57 -1.03 13.86
N LEU A 62 6.72 -2.01 14.07
CA LEU A 62 6.58 -3.16 13.17
C LEU A 62 5.65 -2.86 11.99
N PHE A 63 4.50 -2.24 12.26
CA PHE A 63 3.47 -1.99 11.27
C PHE A 63 3.92 -1.05 10.14
N PHE A 64 4.41 0.14 10.47
CA PHE A 64 4.73 1.13 9.44
C PHE A 64 5.87 0.72 8.51
N PRO A 65 6.99 0.15 8.95
CA PRO A 65 8.01 -0.36 8.04
C PRO A 65 7.51 -1.48 7.14
N LEU A 66 6.69 -2.41 7.65
CA LEU A 66 6.08 -3.47 6.84
C LEU A 66 5.13 -2.87 5.79
N MET A 67 4.35 -1.85 6.15
CA MET A 67 3.47 -1.15 5.21
C MET A 67 4.25 -0.37 4.15
N VAL A 68 5.37 0.26 4.52
CA VAL A 68 6.26 0.89 3.53
C VAL A 68 6.80 -0.16 2.55
N ALA A 69 7.28 -1.29 3.05
CA ALA A 69 7.74 -2.38 2.20
C ALA A 69 6.63 -2.90 1.27
N TYR A 70 5.41 -3.09 1.79
CA TYR A 70 4.24 -3.46 1.00
C TYR A 70 3.98 -2.45 -0.12
N VAL A 71 3.90 -1.15 0.20
CA VAL A 71 3.62 -0.08 -0.76
C VAL A 71 4.68 -0.03 -1.87
N LEU A 72 5.96 -0.16 -1.53
CA LEU A 72 7.06 -0.18 -2.50
C LEU A 72 6.98 -1.37 -3.45
N VAL A 73 6.75 -2.57 -2.90
CA VAL A 73 6.63 -3.80 -3.70
C VAL A 73 5.38 -3.74 -4.59
N ASN A 74 4.27 -3.26 -4.06
CA ASN A 74 3.03 -3.12 -4.81
C ASN A 74 3.15 -2.08 -5.95
N ASN A 75 3.82 -0.95 -5.72
CA ASN A 75 4.13 0.03 -6.78
C ASN A 75 4.98 -0.59 -7.90
N ARG A 76 5.90 -1.49 -7.57
CA ARG A 76 6.68 -2.22 -8.57
C ARG A 76 5.80 -3.15 -9.41
N VAL A 77 4.82 -3.82 -8.82
CA VAL A 77 3.84 -4.63 -9.56
C VAL A 77 3.06 -3.76 -10.54
N HIS A 78 2.53 -2.61 -10.07
CA HIS A 78 1.83 -1.66 -10.94
C HIS A 78 2.72 -1.10 -12.06
N GLY A 79 4.00 -0.87 -11.80
CA GLY A 79 4.97 -0.46 -12.82
C GLY A 79 5.13 -1.51 -13.91
N ILE A 80 5.28 -2.79 -13.56
CA ILE A 80 5.37 -3.91 -14.51
C ILE A 80 4.11 -4.00 -15.38
N VAL A 81 2.93 -3.85 -14.75
CA VAL A 81 1.64 -3.87 -15.47
C VAL A 81 1.54 -2.70 -16.44
N SER A 82 1.87 -1.48 -16.02
CA SER A 82 1.84 -0.29 -16.89
C SER A 82 2.78 -0.42 -18.09
N GLU A 83 3.98 -0.98 -17.88
CA GLU A 83 4.94 -1.21 -18.95
C GLU A 83 4.44 -2.23 -19.95
N HIS A 84 3.81 -3.30 -19.48
CA HIS A 84 3.19 -4.29 -20.34
C HIS A 84 2.02 -3.70 -21.16
N LEU A 85 1.14 -2.94 -20.53
CA LEU A 85 0.04 -2.24 -21.22
C LEU A 85 0.57 -1.32 -22.34
N ARG A 86 1.67 -0.63 -22.09
CA ARG A 86 2.34 0.22 -23.07
C ARG A 86 2.89 -0.59 -24.26
N SER A 87 3.48 -1.74 -24.01
CA SER A 87 4.05 -2.61 -25.07
C SER A 87 2.99 -3.31 -25.92
N THR A 88 1.78 -3.50 -25.37
CA THR A 88 0.70 -4.24 -26.05
C THR A 88 -0.23 -3.35 -26.88
N SER A 89 0.08 -2.04 -27.00
CA SER A 89 -0.71 -1.04 -27.76
C SER A 89 -2.20 -1.03 -27.38
N GLN A 90 -2.49 -1.22 -26.10
CA GLN A 90 -3.86 -1.15 -25.60
C GLN A 90 -4.40 0.28 -25.68
N SER A 91 -5.72 0.47 -25.57
CA SER A 91 -6.35 1.78 -25.76
C SER A 91 -5.65 2.85 -24.91
N SER A 92 -5.47 4.03 -25.50
CA SER A 92 -4.78 5.17 -24.86
C SER A 92 -5.35 5.52 -23.47
N ASP A 93 -6.65 5.31 -23.28
CA ASP A 93 -7.37 5.68 -22.06
C ASP A 93 -7.02 4.76 -20.88
N VAL A 94 -6.95 3.44 -21.11
CA VAL A 94 -6.56 2.46 -20.09
C VAL A 94 -5.12 2.70 -19.64
N LEU A 95 -4.21 2.95 -20.59
CA LEU A 95 -2.83 3.26 -20.27
C LEU A 95 -2.72 4.57 -19.47
N ALA A 96 -3.43 5.63 -19.87
CA ALA A 96 -3.42 6.92 -19.18
C ALA A 96 -3.91 6.79 -17.73
N LEU A 97 -4.96 5.98 -17.49
CA LEU A 97 -5.48 5.73 -16.16
C LEU A 97 -4.48 4.95 -15.29
N ALA A 98 -3.89 3.88 -15.82
CA ALA A 98 -2.87 3.09 -15.13
C ALA A 98 -1.65 3.94 -14.74
N GLU A 99 -1.18 4.79 -15.63
CA GLU A 99 -0.06 5.72 -15.37
C GLU A 99 -0.44 6.79 -14.34
N ARG A 100 -1.68 7.30 -14.38
CA ARG A 100 -2.17 8.25 -13.37
C ARG A 100 -2.24 7.61 -12.00
N SER A 101 -2.79 6.41 -11.89
CA SER A 101 -2.84 5.64 -10.65
C SER A 101 -1.43 5.39 -10.10
N LEU A 102 -0.50 4.93 -10.93
CA LEU A 102 0.88 4.67 -10.52
C LEU A 102 1.59 5.96 -10.05
N ARG A 103 1.41 7.09 -10.74
CA ARG A 103 1.97 8.38 -10.30
C ARG A 103 1.45 8.80 -8.94
N LEU A 104 0.14 8.68 -8.72
CA LEU A 104 -0.49 9.00 -7.44
C LEU A 104 0.02 8.08 -6.31
N LYS A 105 0.04 6.76 -6.53
CA LYS A 105 0.60 5.79 -5.61
C LYS A 105 2.05 6.10 -5.24
N THR A 106 2.86 6.47 -6.24
CA THR A 106 4.27 6.81 -6.03
C THR A 106 4.43 8.10 -5.22
N ALA A 107 3.60 9.12 -5.48
CA ALA A 107 3.63 10.36 -4.70
C ALA A 107 3.25 10.11 -3.22
N ILE A 108 2.16 9.36 -2.98
CA ILE A 108 1.74 8.98 -1.62
C ILE A 108 2.83 8.16 -0.92
N ALA A 109 3.46 7.21 -1.63
CA ALA A 109 4.53 6.39 -1.08
C ALA A 109 5.73 7.25 -0.62
N LYS A 110 6.13 8.26 -1.38
CA LYS A 110 7.22 9.16 -1.01
C LYS A 110 6.91 9.93 0.27
N VAL A 111 5.68 10.45 0.40
CA VAL A 111 5.22 11.14 1.61
C VAL A 111 5.21 10.18 2.80
N LEU A 112 4.67 8.98 2.63
CA LEU A 112 4.65 7.95 3.68
C LEU A 112 6.06 7.61 4.15
N ILE A 113 6.99 7.34 3.24
CA ILE A 113 8.39 7.00 3.57
C ILE A 113 9.04 8.14 4.35
N PHE A 114 8.85 9.39 3.92
CA PHE A 114 9.39 10.56 4.59
C PHE A 114 8.91 10.65 6.04
N PHE A 115 7.59 10.54 6.27
CA PHE A 115 7.04 10.65 7.63
C PHE A 115 7.36 9.42 8.50
N VAL A 116 7.44 8.22 7.94
CA VAL A 116 7.93 7.04 8.67
C VAL A 116 9.39 7.20 9.06
N ALA A 117 10.23 7.73 8.17
CA ALA A 117 11.64 8.00 8.45
C ALA A 117 11.83 9.06 9.55
N LEU A 118 10.96 10.07 9.63
CA LEU A 118 10.95 11.03 10.73
C LEU A 118 10.45 10.41 12.04
N TYR A 119 9.44 9.55 11.95
CA TYR A 119 8.82 8.91 13.11
C TYR A 119 9.74 7.87 13.79
N LEU A 120 10.47 7.08 13.00
CA LEU A 120 11.25 5.94 13.52
C LEU A 120 12.31 6.35 14.57
N PRO A 121 13.16 7.38 14.37
CA PRO A 121 14.14 7.78 15.38
C PRO A 121 13.50 8.21 16.68
N VAL A 122 12.39 8.96 16.61
CA VAL A 122 11.65 9.43 17.79
C VAL A 122 11.00 8.25 18.52
N GLY A 123 10.46 7.27 17.77
CA GLY A 123 9.91 6.06 18.35
C GLY A 123 10.97 5.16 19.00
N MET A 124 12.14 5.01 18.36
CA MET A 124 13.24 4.23 18.92
C MET A 124 13.79 4.81 20.22
N SER A 125 13.82 6.13 20.39
CA SER A 125 14.26 6.75 21.63
C SER A 125 13.37 6.37 22.83
N LEU A 126 12.10 6.03 22.59
CA LEU A 126 11.15 5.51 23.59
C LEU A 126 11.51 4.13 24.12
N VAL A 127 11.95 3.24 23.23
CA VAL A 127 12.27 1.85 23.61
C VAL A 127 13.59 1.77 24.35
N THR A 128 14.52 2.67 24.04
CA THR A 128 15.89 2.63 24.54
C THR A 128 16.15 3.50 25.76
N ASP A 129 15.12 4.17 26.29
CA ASP A 129 15.27 5.19 27.37
C ASP A 129 16.35 6.23 27.06
N TRP A 130 16.65 6.39 25.77
CA TRP A 130 17.73 7.27 25.31
C TRP A 130 17.46 8.74 25.59
N TYR A 131 16.20 9.08 25.72
CA TYR A 131 15.75 10.44 26.02
C TYR A 131 14.50 10.40 26.89
N ASP A 132 14.55 11.09 28.06
CA ASP A 132 13.36 11.25 28.91
C ASP A 132 12.43 12.34 28.36
N TYR A 133 11.61 11.95 27.38
CA TYR A 133 10.62 12.84 26.74
C TYR A 133 9.21 12.67 27.32
N ARG A 134 9.03 11.92 28.41
CA ARG A 134 7.71 11.68 29.01
C ARG A 134 6.98 12.97 29.34
N ASN A 135 7.73 14.04 29.61
CA ASN A 135 7.22 15.38 29.93
C ASN A 135 7.32 16.36 28.75
N ASP A 136 7.86 15.98 27.59
CA ASP A 136 8.00 16.88 26.45
C ASP A 136 6.78 16.81 25.53
N VAL A 137 5.84 17.73 25.74
CA VAL A 137 4.61 17.86 24.95
C VAL A 137 4.90 18.05 23.46
N THR A 138 6.01 18.73 23.11
CA THR A 138 6.37 19.02 21.73
C THR A 138 6.71 17.75 20.98
N ILE A 139 7.53 16.87 21.58
CA ILE A 139 7.91 15.58 20.97
C ILE A 139 6.70 14.66 20.85
N HIS A 140 5.83 14.61 21.87
CA HIS A 140 4.60 13.84 21.81
C HIS A 140 3.68 14.31 20.68
N THR A 141 3.50 15.62 20.54
CA THR A 141 2.69 16.23 19.48
C THR A 141 3.29 15.94 18.11
N PHE A 142 4.59 16.13 17.94
CA PHE A 142 5.28 15.82 16.69
C PHE A 142 5.09 14.35 16.28
N ARG A 143 5.28 13.42 17.21
CA ARG A 143 5.08 11.99 16.99
C ARG A 143 3.65 11.68 16.56
N ALA A 144 2.66 12.22 17.27
CA ALA A 144 1.25 12.03 16.95
C ALA A 144 0.92 12.55 15.55
N VAL A 145 1.40 13.73 15.18
CA VAL A 145 1.21 14.32 13.85
C VAL A 145 1.82 13.41 12.77
N CYS A 146 3.07 12.98 12.93
CA CYS A 146 3.71 12.07 11.97
C CYS A 146 2.91 10.77 11.80
N GLN A 147 2.47 10.17 12.90
CA GLN A 147 1.67 8.94 12.87
C GLN A 147 0.35 9.14 12.14
N HIS A 148 -0.39 10.23 12.40
CA HIS A 148 -1.64 10.52 11.73
C HIS A 148 -1.45 10.75 10.22
N ILE A 149 -0.39 11.47 9.83
CA ILE A 149 -0.07 11.64 8.41
C ILE A 149 0.22 10.28 7.75
N CYS A 150 0.96 9.38 8.41
CA CYS A 150 1.21 8.04 7.89
C CYS A 150 -0.10 7.25 7.69
N VAL A 151 -1.03 7.31 8.64
CA VAL A 151 -2.35 6.65 8.54
C VAL A 151 -3.14 7.23 7.37
N VAL A 152 -3.20 8.56 7.23
CA VAL A 152 -3.89 9.23 6.11
C VAL A 152 -3.25 8.83 4.78
N CYS A 153 -1.93 8.78 4.69
CA CYS A 153 -1.23 8.30 3.49
C CYS A 153 -1.62 6.87 3.11
N LEU A 154 -1.70 5.96 4.10
CA LEU A 154 -2.13 4.58 3.84
C LEU A 154 -3.59 4.50 3.39
N MET A 155 -4.49 5.25 4.01
CA MET A 155 -5.89 5.34 3.57
C MET A 155 -6.01 5.86 2.13
N CYS A 156 -5.29 6.95 1.81
CA CYS A 156 -5.24 7.49 0.45
C CYS A 156 -4.64 6.47 -0.54
N TYR A 157 -3.59 5.75 -0.13
CA TYR A 157 -2.99 4.71 -0.95
C TYR A 157 -3.98 3.60 -1.28
N PHE A 158 -4.70 3.07 -0.29
CA PHE A 158 -5.75 2.08 -0.51
C PHE A 158 -6.91 2.65 -1.33
N GLY A 159 -7.24 3.92 -1.13
CA GLY A 159 -8.23 4.63 -1.96
C GLY A 159 -7.88 4.65 -3.45
N THR A 160 -6.58 4.60 -3.81
CA THR A 160 -6.19 4.53 -5.23
C THR A 160 -6.60 3.24 -5.92
N PHE A 161 -6.86 2.16 -5.19
CA PHE A 161 -7.36 0.92 -5.79
C PHE A 161 -8.76 1.07 -6.40
N PHE A 162 -9.58 2.01 -5.92
CA PHE A 162 -10.85 2.33 -6.58
C PHE A 162 -10.65 2.85 -8.00
N LEU A 163 -9.55 3.53 -8.28
CA LEU A 163 -9.20 3.96 -9.63
C LEU A 163 -8.83 2.76 -10.52
N ASP A 164 -8.17 1.74 -9.94
CA ASP A 164 -7.75 0.55 -10.67
C ASP A 164 -8.94 -0.40 -10.97
N PHE A 165 -9.95 -0.42 -10.09
CA PHE A 165 -11.12 -1.29 -10.21
C PHE A 165 -12.32 -0.62 -10.89
N GLY A 166 -12.31 0.70 -11.05
CA GLY A 166 -13.43 1.45 -11.67
C GLY A 166 -13.79 0.93 -13.06
N ASP A 167 -12.79 0.64 -13.88
CA ASP A 167 -13.00 0.09 -15.23
C ASP A 167 -13.49 -1.35 -15.25
N LEU A 168 -13.11 -2.16 -14.25
CA LEU A 168 -13.58 -3.55 -14.14
C LEU A 168 -15.08 -3.63 -13.89
N THR A 169 -15.62 -2.71 -13.10
CA THR A 169 -17.05 -2.63 -12.80
C THR A 169 -17.84 -2.21 -14.04
N MET A 170 -17.35 -1.21 -14.79
CA MET A 170 -17.97 -0.77 -16.05
C MET A 170 -18.00 -1.89 -17.10
N THR A 171 -16.91 -2.64 -17.21
CA THR A 171 -16.81 -3.78 -18.17
C THR A 171 -17.77 -4.90 -17.81
N ILE A 172 -18.01 -5.17 -16.53
CA ILE A 172 -18.97 -6.20 -16.08
C ILE A 172 -20.40 -5.80 -16.41
N ILE A 173 -20.78 -4.53 -16.21
CA ILE A 173 -22.14 -4.02 -16.48
C ILE A 173 -22.45 -4.03 -17.98
N GLN A 174 -21.48 -3.72 -18.85
CA GLN A 174 -21.66 -3.78 -20.31
C GLN A 174 -21.84 -5.19 -20.90
N TYR A 175 -21.64 -6.24 -20.13
CA TYR A 175 -21.79 -7.62 -20.59
C TYR A 175 -23.05 -8.33 -20.07
N GLU A 176 -23.89 -7.66 -19.30
CA GLU A 176 -25.19 -8.20 -18.83
C GLU A 176 -26.38 -7.79 -19.71
N ASP A 177 -26.19 -6.87 -20.66
CA ASP A 177 -27.17 -6.48 -21.70
C ASP A 177 -26.89 -7.24 -23.02
#